data_bd7c0ec180e5694e1aa88ccfa8fbdd85
#
_entry.id   bd7c0ec180e5694e1aa88ccfa8fbdd85
#
_cell.length_a   1.000
_cell.length_b   1.000
_cell.length_c   1.000
_cell.angle_alpha   90.00
_cell.angle_beta   90.00
_cell.angle_gamma   90.00
#
_symmetry.space_group_name_H-M   'P 1'
#
loop_
_entity.id
_entity.type
_entity.pdbx_description
1 polymer ?
#
loop_
_entity_poly.entity_id
_entity_poly.type
_entity_poly.pdbx_seq_one_letter_code
_entity_poly.pdbx_strand_id
1 'polypeptide(L)'
;VVLDIDDVHLVRKAVGGTVNDVVIAVVAGALRRWLDERGDGSEGVAPRALIPVARRRSRTAHPQGNRLSGYLIRLPVGDPDPLARLAAVRTAMDRNKDAGPHRGAGAVALLADHVPALGHRLGGPLVGQAARLWFDILVTSVPLPGLGLRLGGNPLTEVFPYAPLARGQSLAVAVSTYRGRVHYGLVADAQAVPDLDRLAAAVTDELAALITACEPRRPGFGGAARR
;
A
#
# COMPACT_ATOMS: atom_id res chain seq x y z
N VAL A 1 -4.22 -10.72 -6.44
CA VAL A 1 -2.93 -10.89 -7.13
C VAL A 1 -1.96 -11.56 -6.18
N VAL A 2 -1.07 -12.41 -6.70
CA VAL A 2 -0.04 -13.07 -5.90
C VAL A 2 1.30 -12.81 -6.54
N LEU A 3 2.25 -12.28 -5.76
CA LEU A 3 3.63 -12.01 -6.18
C LEU A 3 4.60 -12.85 -5.35
N ASP A 4 5.82 -13.06 -5.85
CA ASP A 4 6.88 -13.70 -5.09
C ASP A 4 7.50 -12.70 -4.10
N ILE A 5 7.73 -13.12 -2.86
CA ILE A 5 8.37 -12.27 -1.85
C ILE A 5 9.86 -12.05 -2.15
N ASP A 6 10.50 -12.99 -2.84
CA ASP A 6 11.92 -12.86 -3.18
C ASP A 6 12.14 -11.77 -4.23
N ASP A 7 11.20 -11.56 -5.16
CA ASP A 7 11.21 -10.44 -6.10
C ASP A 7 11.11 -9.10 -5.37
N VAL A 8 10.22 -9.00 -4.38
CA VAL A 8 10.11 -7.81 -3.52
C VAL A 8 11.40 -7.59 -2.71
N HIS A 9 12.00 -8.68 -2.22
CA HIS A 9 13.29 -8.61 -1.52
C HIS A 9 14.44 -8.20 -2.42
N LEU A 10 14.43 -8.60 -3.70
CA LEU A 10 15.41 -8.19 -4.70
C LEU A 10 15.39 -6.65 -4.84
N VAL A 11 14.23 -6.07 -5.12
CA VAL A 11 14.06 -4.61 -5.21
C VAL A 11 14.53 -3.93 -3.92
N ARG A 12 14.05 -4.41 -2.76
CA ARG A 12 14.44 -3.86 -1.45
C ARG A 12 15.95 -3.90 -1.21
N LYS A 13 16.63 -4.99 -1.61
CA LYS A 13 18.09 -5.11 -1.46
C LYS A 13 18.84 -4.13 -2.36
N ALA A 14 18.35 -3.89 -3.56
CA ALA A 14 18.98 -2.99 -4.52
C ALA A 14 18.90 -1.51 -4.10
N VAL A 15 17.75 -1.07 -3.57
CA VAL A 15 17.50 0.36 -3.30
C VAL A 15 17.37 0.71 -1.81
N GLY A 16 17.34 -0.30 -0.93
CA GLY A 16 17.12 -0.12 0.51
C GLY A 16 15.63 0.07 0.86
N GLY A 17 15.35 0.40 2.13
CA GLY A 17 13.99 0.55 2.63
C GLY A 17 13.39 -0.74 3.20
N THR A 18 12.07 -0.81 3.26
CA THR A 18 11.32 -1.93 3.81
C THR A 18 10.50 -2.64 2.73
N VAL A 19 10.06 -3.88 2.98
CA VAL A 19 9.11 -4.60 2.12
C VAL A 19 7.84 -3.76 1.92
N ASN A 20 7.38 -3.09 2.97
CA ASN A 20 6.18 -2.26 2.89
C ASN A 20 6.34 -1.06 1.94
N ASP A 21 7.51 -0.45 1.88
CA ASP A 21 7.79 0.65 0.96
C ASP A 21 7.69 0.17 -0.50
N VAL A 22 8.25 -1.02 -0.81
CA VAL A 22 8.17 -1.63 -2.15
C VAL A 22 6.72 -1.96 -2.50
N VAL A 23 5.98 -2.59 -1.57
CA VAL A 23 4.57 -2.96 -1.77
C VAL A 23 3.70 -1.73 -2.07
N ILE A 24 3.91 -0.62 -1.36
CA ILE A 24 3.17 0.63 -1.60
C ILE A 24 3.59 1.27 -2.94
N ALA A 25 4.88 1.22 -3.29
CA ALA A 25 5.36 1.73 -4.57
C ALA A 25 4.77 0.94 -5.76
N VAL A 26 4.63 -0.39 -5.62
CA VAL A 26 3.92 -1.22 -6.60
C VAL A 26 2.47 -0.76 -6.78
N VAL A 27 1.76 -0.43 -5.69
CA VAL A 27 0.40 0.12 -5.79
C VAL A 27 0.39 1.45 -6.55
N ALA A 28 1.34 2.35 -6.26
CA ALA A 28 1.42 3.65 -6.96
C ALA A 28 1.69 3.49 -8.46
N GLY A 29 2.60 2.60 -8.84
CA GLY A 29 2.91 2.35 -10.24
C GLY A 29 1.81 1.59 -10.99
N ALA A 30 1.13 0.65 -10.31
CA ALA A 30 -0.03 -0.04 -10.87
C ALA A 30 -1.18 0.94 -11.18
N LEU A 31 -1.45 1.89 -10.26
CA LEU A 31 -2.42 2.95 -10.50
C LEU A 31 -2.02 3.84 -11.69
N ARG A 32 -0.74 4.18 -11.81
CA ARG A 32 -0.22 4.92 -12.94
C ARG A 32 -0.52 4.21 -14.26
N ARG A 33 -0.07 2.93 -14.38
CA ARG A 33 -0.29 2.12 -15.60
C ARG A 33 -1.76 2.05 -15.96
N TRP A 34 -2.59 1.74 -14.97
CA TRP A 34 -4.02 1.59 -15.16
C TRP A 34 -4.67 2.89 -15.67
N LEU A 35 -4.31 4.07 -15.13
CA LEU A 35 -4.81 5.37 -15.60
C LEU A 35 -4.32 5.68 -17.02
N ASP A 36 -3.03 5.45 -17.31
CA ASP A 36 -2.45 5.70 -18.62
C ASP A 36 -3.07 4.79 -19.69
N GLU A 37 -3.30 3.51 -19.39
CA GLU A 37 -3.95 2.54 -20.30
C GLU A 37 -5.42 2.87 -20.57
N ARG A 38 -6.10 3.54 -19.65
CA ARG A 38 -7.46 4.04 -19.85
C ARG A 38 -7.53 5.32 -20.67
N GLY A 39 -6.40 5.99 -20.83
CA GLY A 39 -6.34 7.31 -21.44
C GLY A 39 -6.72 8.45 -20.50
N ASP A 40 -6.89 8.16 -19.20
CA ASP A 40 -7.23 9.18 -18.19
C ASP A 40 -6.01 10.08 -17.87
N GLY A 41 -4.79 9.58 -18.14
CA GLY A 41 -3.54 10.26 -17.84
C GLY A 41 -3.20 10.22 -16.34
N SER A 42 -1.92 10.10 -16.06
CA SER A 42 -1.42 10.00 -14.67
C SER A 42 -0.63 11.23 -14.23
N GLU A 43 -0.32 12.16 -15.13
CA GLU A 43 0.48 13.34 -14.81
C GLU A 43 -0.18 14.20 -13.72
N GLY A 44 0.60 14.54 -12.69
CA GLY A 44 0.12 15.33 -11.56
C GLY A 44 -0.79 14.55 -10.59
N VAL A 45 -1.13 13.30 -10.86
CA VAL A 45 -1.99 12.49 -10.00
C VAL A 45 -1.21 12.04 -8.76
N ALA A 46 -1.71 12.42 -7.59
CA ALA A 46 -1.09 12.08 -6.31
C ALA A 46 -2.17 11.83 -5.23
N PRO A 47 -2.91 10.71 -5.31
CA PRO A 47 -3.98 10.41 -4.37
C PRO A 47 -3.43 10.26 -2.95
N ARG A 48 -4.23 10.68 -1.97
CA ARG A 48 -3.90 10.52 -0.56
C ARG A 48 -4.22 9.11 -0.13
N ALA A 49 -3.21 8.37 0.31
CA ALA A 49 -3.37 7.04 0.85
C ALA A 49 -3.33 7.05 2.38
N LEU A 50 -4.30 6.42 3.00
CA LEU A 50 -4.26 6.06 4.42
C LEU A 50 -3.60 4.69 4.55
N ILE A 51 -2.51 4.63 5.35
CA ILE A 51 -1.75 3.42 5.59
C ILE A 51 -1.80 3.11 7.10
N PRO A 52 -2.67 2.18 7.52
CA PRO A 52 -2.70 1.74 8.91
C PRO A 52 -1.39 1.06 9.31
N VAL A 53 -0.88 1.41 10.47
CA VAL A 53 0.34 0.81 11.05
C VAL A 53 0.07 0.36 12.47
N ALA A 54 0.52 -0.83 12.83
CA ALA A 54 0.43 -1.33 14.19
C ALA A 54 1.43 -0.57 15.09
N ARG A 55 0.96 0.00 16.18
CA ARG A 55 1.85 0.62 17.18
C ARG A 55 2.54 -0.46 18.01
N ARG A 56 3.86 -0.40 18.12
CA ARG A 56 4.61 -1.26 19.06
C ARG A 56 4.04 -1.08 20.47
N ARG A 57 3.75 -2.21 21.13
CA ARG A 57 3.32 -2.21 22.53
C ARG A 57 4.41 -1.60 23.40
N SER A 58 4.05 -0.53 24.12
CA SER A 58 4.83 -0.14 25.31
C SER A 58 4.70 -1.27 26.35
N ARG A 59 5.81 -1.64 27.00
CA ARG A 59 5.87 -2.73 28.00
C ARG A 59 4.96 -2.51 29.22
N THR A 60 4.40 -1.32 29.38
CA THR A 60 3.64 -0.87 30.56
C THR A 60 2.15 -0.62 30.31
N ALA A 61 1.62 -0.88 29.11
CA ALA A 61 0.21 -0.61 28.80
C ALA A 61 -0.66 -1.84 28.98
N HIS A 62 -1.80 -1.69 29.65
CA HIS A 62 -2.85 -2.71 29.81
C HIS A 62 -3.28 -3.30 28.45
N PRO A 63 -3.61 -4.61 28.38
CA PRO A 63 -3.85 -5.34 27.14
C PRO A 63 -5.26 -5.09 26.56
N GLN A 64 -5.72 -3.85 26.45
CA GLN A 64 -7.03 -3.54 25.87
C GLN A 64 -6.89 -2.79 24.54
N GLY A 65 -7.32 -3.46 23.45
CA GLY A 65 -7.56 -2.89 22.13
C GLY A 65 -6.36 -2.89 21.16
N ASN A 66 -6.67 -2.99 19.88
CA ASN A 66 -5.74 -2.77 18.78
C ASN A 66 -5.43 -1.27 18.69
N ARG A 67 -4.27 -0.83 19.15
CA ARG A 67 -3.81 0.54 18.94
C ARG A 67 -3.26 0.66 17.51
N LEU A 68 -4.13 1.04 16.59
CA LEU A 68 -3.76 1.37 15.23
C LEU A 68 -3.39 2.86 15.16
N SER A 69 -2.35 3.18 14.42
CA SER A 69 -2.05 4.52 13.94
C SER A 69 -2.19 4.52 12.43
N GLY A 70 -2.36 5.68 11.82
CA GLY A 70 -2.43 5.79 10.37
C GLY A 70 -1.38 6.78 9.87
N TYR A 71 -0.71 6.45 8.79
CA TYR A 71 0.09 7.38 8.02
C TYR A 71 -0.73 7.89 6.84
N LEU A 72 -0.69 9.18 6.61
CA LEU A 72 -1.30 9.79 5.44
C LEU A 72 -0.18 10.22 4.51
N ILE A 73 -0.12 9.61 3.34
CA ILE A 73 0.87 9.93 2.32
C ILE A 73 0.20 10.26 0.98
N ARG A 74 0.88 11.03 0.15
CA ARG A 74 0.51 11.17 -1.26
C ARG A 74 1.24 10.09 -2.05
N LEU A 75 0.49 9.23 -2.75
CA LEU A 75 1.09 8.24 -3.64
C LEU A 75 1.63 8.95 -4.89
N PRO A 76 2.90 8.74 -5.24
CA PRO A 76 3.53 9.41 -6.38
C PRO A 76 3.15 8.77 -7.72
N VAL A 77 1.84 8.70 -8.02
CA VAL A 77 1.29 8.10 -9.23
C VAL A 77 1.77 8.82 -10.48
N GLY A 78 1.88 10.16 -10.42
CA GLY A 78 2.29 10.99 -11.54
C GLY A 78 3.76 10.86 -11.96
N ASP A 79 4.63 10.27 -11.13
CA ASP A 79 6.05 10.13 -11.47
C ASP A 79 6.26 8.95 -12.45
N PRO A 80 6.90 9.16 -13.62
CA PRO A 80 7.12 8.11 -14.62
C PRO A 80 8.22 7.11 -14.23
N ASP A 81 9.19 7.50 -13.38
CA ASP A 81 10.30 6.65 -12.99
C ASP A 81 9.91 5.74 -11.80
N PRO A 82 9.95 4.39 -11.94
CA PRO A 82 9.60 3.48 -10.88
C PRO A 82 10.50 3.60 -9.64
N LEU A 83 11.79 3.89 -9.82
CA LEU A 83 12.72 4.08 -8.68
C LEU A 83 12.49 5.41 -7.97
N ALA A 84 12.16 6.48 -8.70
CA ALA A 84 11.78 7.75 -8.12
C ALA A 84 10.47 7.62 -7.32
N ARG A 85 9.48 6.88 -7.84
CA ARG A 85 8.24 6.55 -7.09
C ARG A 85 8.55 5.83 -5.78
N LEU A 86 9.39 4.81 -5.83
CA LEU A 86 9.79 4.06 -4.62
C LEU A 86 10.52 4.96 -3.61
N ALA A 87 11.44 5.80 -4.06
CA ALA A 87 12.15 6.76 -3.21
C ALA A 87 11.21 7.78 -2.56
N ALA A 88 10.22 8.28 -3.30
CA ALA A 88 9.21 9.20 -2.79
C ALA A 88 8.31 8.53 -1.73
N VAL A 89 7.86 7.30 -1.97
CA VAL A 89 7.09 6.51 -0.98
C VAL A 89 7.91 6.33 0.29
N ARG A 90 9.14 5.88 0.19
CA ARG A 90 10.05 5.68 1.33
C ARG A 90 10.21 6.97 2.14
N THR A 91 10.50 8.08 1.46
CA THR A 91 10.66 9.39 2.12
C THR A 91 9.38 9.79 2.86
N ALA A 92 8.20 9.57 2.27
CA ALA A 92 6.93 9.87 2.90
C ALA A 92 6.65 8.99 4.12
N MET A 93 6.99 7.70 4.04
CA MET A 93 6.84 6.76 5.16
C MET A 93 7.79 7.11 6.31
N ASP A 94 9.04 7.44 6.03
CA ASP A 94 10.03 7.80 7.05
C ASP A 94 9.64 9.12 7.76
N ARG A 95 9.21 10.15 7.02
CA ARG A 95 8.68 11.38 7.62
C ARG A 95 7.51 11.13 8.59
N ASN A 96 6.61 10.20 8.26
CA ASN A 96 5.50 9.85 9.14
C ASN A 96 5.96 9.09 10.40
N LYS A 97 6.98 8.23 10.29
CA LYS A 97 7.60 7.55 11.44
C LYS A 97 8.24 8.57 12.39
N ASP A 98 9.00 9.51 11.85
CA ASP A 98 9.73 10.54 12.63
C ASP A 98 8.78 11.57 13.28
N ALA A 99 7.67 11.91 12.61
CA ALA A 99 6.65 12.81 13.14
C ALA A 99 5.90 12.25 14.36
N GLY A 100 5.95 10.92 14.53
CA GLY A 100 5.31 10.24 15.67
C GLY A 100 3.77 10.14 15.55
N PRO A 101 3.15 9.41 16.49
CA PRO A 101 1.73 9.06 16.42
C PRO A 101 0.74 10.21 16.69
N HIS A 102 1.22 11.37 17.11
CA HIS A 102 0.37 12.50 17.50
C HIS A 102 0.12 13.50 16.35
N ARG A 103 0.67 13.26 15.15
CA ARG A 103 0.52 14.15 13.99
C ARG A 103 -0.14 13.41 12.81
N GLY A 104 -0.90 14.14 12.00
CA GLY A 104 -1.57 13.61 10.81
C GLY A 104 -2.71 12.64 11.11
N ALA A 105 -2.87 11.59 10.31
CA ALA A 105 -3.94 10.59 10.45
C ALA A 105 -3.89 9.80 11.78
N GLY A 106 -2.72 9.75 12.44
CA GLY A 106 -2.57 9.18 13.78
C GLY A 106 -3.35 9.94 14.85
N ALA A 107 -3.45 11.26 14.74
CA ALA A 107 -4.25 12.08 15.64
C ALA A 107 -5.75 11.80 15.50
N VAL A 108 -6.24 11.50 14.30
CA VAL A 108 -7.65 11.17 14.05
C VAL A 108 -8.02 9.81 14.67
N ALA A 109 -7.13 8.81 14.54
CA ALA A 109 -7.34 7.51 15.19
C ALA A 109 -7.37 7.64 16.72
N LEU A 110 -6.51 8.49 17.29
CA LEU A 110 -6.50 8.78 18.73
C LEU A 110 -7.77 9.53 19.19
N LEU A 111 -8.31 10.43 18.38
CA LEU A 111 -9.57 11.11 18.67
C LEU A 111 -10.75 10.14 18.63
N ALA A 112 -10.78 9.21 17.68
CA ALA A 112 -11.82 8.20 17.58
C ALA A 112 -11.83 7.26 18.80
N ASP A 113 -10.67 6.91 19.36
CA ASP A 113 -10.57 6.09 20.57
C ASP A 113 -11.15 6.76 21.84
N HIS A 114 -11.29 8.09 21.83
CA HIS A 114 -11.84 8.87 22.95
C HIS A 114 -13.31 9.23 22.80
N VAL A 115 -13.95 8.87 21.67
CA VAL A 115 -15.39 9.11 21.46
C VAL A 115 -16.20 8.04 22.19
N PRO A 116 -17.15 8.40 23.10
CA PRO A 116 -18.02 7.44 23.75
C PRO A 116 -18.81 6.60 22.72
N ALA A 117 -19.18 5.37 23.09
CA ALA A 117 -19.90 4.43 22.20
C ALA A 117 -21.19 5.04 21.59
N LEU A 118 -21.84 5.97 22.29
CA LEU A 118 -22.99 6.72 21.79
C LEU A 118 -22.61 7.65 20.64
N GLY A 119 -21.43 8.29 20.72
CA GLY A 119 -20.88 9.14 19.66
C GLY A 119 -20.55 8.34 18.40
N HIS A 120 -20.08 7.10 18.54
CA HIS A 120 -19.87 6.19 17.41
C HIS A 120 -21.17 5.80 16.72
N ARG A 121 -22.26 5.59 17.46
CA ARG A 121 -23.61 5.28 16.90
C ARG A 121 -24.24 6.45 16.16
N LEU A 122 -24.11 7.65 16.68
CA LEU A 122 -24.71 8.86 16.10
C LEU A 122 -23.81 9.54 15.08
N GLY A 123 -22.48 9.47 15.26
CA GLY A 123 -21.49 10.08 14.38
C GLY A 123 -20.98 9.16 13.26
N GLY A 124 -21.24 7.86 13.31
CA GLY A 124 -20.75 6.88 12.34
C GLY A 124 -21.00 7.26 10.87
N PRO A 125 -22.21 7.67 10.48
CA PRO A 125 -22.48 8.11 9.12
C PRO A 125 -21.74 9.38 8.71
N LEU A 126 -21.56 10.34 9.63
CA LEU A 126 -20.83 11.59 9.40
C LEU A 126 -19.33 11.35 9.33
N VAL A 127 -18.78 10.47 10.17
CA VAL A 127 -17.36 10.08 10.14
C VAL A 127 -17.04 9.35 8.83
N GLY A 128 -17.93 8.48 8.36
CA GLY A 128 -17.79 7.81 7.06
C GLY A 128 -17.80 8.78 5.87
N GLN A 129 -18.59 9.85 5.93
CA GLN A 129 -18.59 10.91 4.91
C GLN A 129 -17.34 11.80 5.01
N ALA A 130 -16.86 12.06 6.22
CA ALA A 130 -15.64 12.85 6.43
C ALA A 130 -14.39 12.08 6.00
N ALA A 131 -14.37 10.75 6.04
CA ALA A 131 -13.21 9.94 5.68
C ALA A 131 -12.68 10.26 4.28
N ARG A 132 -13.56 10.44 3.28
CA ARG A 132 -13.16 10.80 1.92
C ARG A 132 -12.56 12.21 1.77
N LEU A 133 -12.77 13.08 2.75
CA LEU A 133 -12.10 14.39 2.78
C LEU A 133 -10.64 14.26 3.22
N TRP A 134 -10.30 13.17 3.89
CA TRP A 134 -8.98 12.93 4.46
C TRP A 134 -8.10 12.07 3.58
N PHE A 135 -8.66 11.01 2.95
CA PHE A 135 -7.91 10.14 2.07
C PHE A 135 -8.79 9.60 0.94
N ASP A 136 -8.12 9.29 -0.17
CA ASP A 136 -8.76 8.85 -1.41
C ASP A 136 -8.73 7.31 -1.53
N ILE A 137 -7.68 6.67 -1.00
CA ILE A 137 -7.46 5.22 -1.05
C ILE A 137 -6.96 4.69 0.29
N LEU A 138 -7.44 3.52 0.69
CA LEU A 138 -6.88 2.76 1.80
C LEU A 138 -5.86 1.75 1.25
N VAL A 139 -4.63 1.78 1.78
CA VAL A 139 -3.61 0.77 1.49
C VAL A 139 -3.16 0.17 2.81
N THR A 140 -3.55 -1.06 3.10
CA THR A 140 -3.20 -1.74 4.36
C THR A 140 -2.29 -2.93 4.10
N SER A 141 -1.29 -3.13 4.95
CA SER A 141 -0.38 -4.27 4.88
C SER A 141 -0.32 -4.97 6.23
N VAL A 142 -0.65 -6.25 6.23
CA VAL A 142 -0.67 -7.08 7.44
C VAL A 142 0.17 -8.34 7.18
N PRO A 143 1.43 -8.37 7.64
CA PRO A 143 2.23 -9.57 7.54
C PRO A 143 1.64 -10.68 8.44
N LEU A 144 1.43 -11.85 7.88
CA LEU A 144 1.01 -13.01 8.63
C LEU A 144 2.22 -13.72 9.23
N PRO A 145 2.04 -14.41 10.39
CA PRO A 145 3.11 -15.21 10.99
C PRO A 145 3.61 -16.25 9.99
N GLY A 146 4.94 -16.45 9.92
CA GLY A 146 5.58 -17.48 9.08
C GLY A 146 5.26 -18.93 9.46
N LEU A 147 4.43 -19.12 10.49
CA LEU A 147 3.95 -20.43 10.93
C LEU A 147 2.95 -21.00 9.91
N GLY A 148 3.09 -22.28 9.58
CA GLY A 148 2.14 -22.98 8.72
C GLY A 148 0.75 -23.05 9.36
N LEU A 149 -0.13 -22.12 9.01
CA LEU A 149 -1.52 -22.11 9.49
C LEU A 149 -2.28 -23.31 8.93
N ARG A 150 -3.21 -23.85 9.72
CA ARG A 150 -4.07 -24.97 9.34
C ARG A 150 -5.52 -24.66 9.70
N LEU A 151 -6.45 -25.10 8.86
CA LEU A 151 -7.88 -25.01 9.11
C LEU A 151 -8.48 -26.41 9.02
N GLY A 152 -9.07 -26.90 10.11
CA GLY A 152 -9.63 -28.25 10.16
C GLY A 152 -8.62 -29.35 9.82
N GLY A 153 -7.35 -29.20 10.22
CA GLY A 153 -6.29 -30.15 9.88
C GLY A 153 -5.62 -29.94 8.52
N ASN A 154 -6.27 -29.22 7.57
CA ASN A 154 -5.71 -28.94 6.25
C ASN A 154 -4.76 -27.73 6.28
N PRO A 155 -3.62 -27.76 5.56
CA PRO A 155 -2.73 -26.63 5.49
C PRO A 155 -3.40 -25.45 4.74
N LEU A 156 -3.27 -24.26 5.30
CA LEU A 156 -3.64 -23.04 4.59
C LEU A 156 -2.57 -22.76 3.55
N THR A 157 -2.95 -22.66 2.27
CA THR A 157 -2.03 -22.45 1.15
C THR A 157 -1.88 -20.99 0.80
N GLU A 158 -2.97 -20.24 0.77
CA GLU A 158 -3.03 -18.83 0.39
C GLU A 158 -3.99 -18.04 1.28
N VAL A 159 -3.72 -16.75 1.44
CA VAL A 159 -4.57 -15.84 2.22
C VAL A 159 -4.70 -14.54 1.47
N PHE A 160 -5.88 -14.26 0.94
CA PHE A 160 -6.19 -12.99 0.31
C PHE A 160 -6.79 -12.03 1.33
N PRO A 161 -6.11 -10.93 1.66
CA PRO A 161 -6.64 -9.96 2.59
C PRO A 161 -7.77 -9.15 1.94
N TYR A 162 -8.68 -8.68 2.76
CA TYR A 162 -9.80 -7.86 2.33
C TYR A 162 -9.87 -6.59 3.17
N ALA A 163 -10.01 -5.45 2.51
CA ALA A 163 -10.26 -4.16 3.15
C ALA A 163 -11.59 -3.58 2.62
N PRO A 164 -12.58 -3.35 3.49
CA PRO A 164 -13.86 -2.79 3.05
C PRO A 164 -13.69 -1.36 2.57
N LEU A 165 -14.49 -0.97 1.56
CA LEU A 165 -14.58 0.41 1.11
C LEU A 165 -15.34 1.26 2.11
N ALA A 166 -14.81 2.42 2.45
CA ALA A 166 -15.59 3.45 3.13
C ALA A 166 -16.55 4.12 2.14
N ARG A 167 -17.63 4.71 2.65
CA ARG A 167 -18.61 5.41 1.79
C ARG A 167 -17.94 6.49 0.95
N GLY A 168 -18.13 6.41 -0.37
CA GLY A 168 -17.60 7.36 -1.33
C GLY A 168 -16.12 7.14 -1.69
N GLN A 169 -15.53 6.00 -1.30
CA GLN A 169 -14.25 5.53 -1.80
C GLN A 169 -14.47 4.54 -2.94
N SER A 170 -13.60 4.62 -3.94
CA SER A 170 -13.70 3.78 -5.13
C SER A 170 -12.77 2.57 -5.10
N LEU A 171 -11.70 2.61 -4.30
CA LEU A 171 -10.67 1.58 -4.27
C LEU A 171 -10.05 1.43 -2.87
N ALA A 172 -9.85 0.20 -2.46
CA ALA A 172 -9.02 -0.18 -1.31
C ALA A 172 -8.09 -1.33 -1.70
N VAL A 173 -6.87 -1.29 -1.19
CA VAL A 173 -5.85 -2.32 -1.41
C VAL A 173 -5.42 -2.87 -0.06
N ALA A 174 -5.55 -4.18 0.09
CA ALA A 174 -5.03 -4.89 1.24
C ALA A 174 -3.91 -5.84 0.82
N VAL A 175 -2.85 -5.92 1.61
CA VAL A 175 -1.70 -6.77 1.30
C VAL A 175 -1.38 -7.64 2.50
N SER A 176 -1.07 -8.91 2.26
CA SER A 176 -0.52 -9.81 3.27
C SER A 176 0.68 -10.58 2.72
N THR A 177 1.59 -10.94 3.61
CA THR A 177 2.70 -11.86 3.27
C THR A 177 2.47 -13.19 3.96
N TYR A 178 2.48 -14.28 3.19
CA TYR A 178 2.30 -15.62 3.72
C TYR A 178 3.05 -16.65 2.86
N ARG A 179 3.82 -17.53 3.49
CA ARG A 179 4.55 -18.64 2.86
C ARG A 179 5.37 -18.24 1.62
N GLY A 180 6.14 -17.19 1.73
CA GLY A 180 6.99 -16.71 0.62
C GLY A 180 6.24 -15.96 -0.48
N ARG A 181 4.97 -15.67 -0.28
CA ARG A 181 4.13 -14.96 -1.25
C ARG A 181 3.61 -13.64 -0.69
N VAL A 182 3.41 -12.68 -1.56
CA VAL A 182 2.73 -11.40 -1.28
C VAL A 182 1.38 -11.44 -1.96
N HIS A 183 0.32 -11.40 -1.17
CA HIS A 183 -1.06 -11.47 -1.64
C HIS A 183 -1.69 -10.08 -1.60
N TYR A 184 -2.15 -9.61 -2.76
CA TYR A 184 -2.91 -8.37 -2.88
C TYR A 184 -4.39 -8.69 -3.03
N GLY A 185 -5.22 -8.13 -2.16
CA GLY A 185 -6.66 -8.05 -2.29
C GLY A 185 -7.05 -6.65 -2.73
N LEU A 186 -7.62 -6.54 -3.91
CA LEU A 186 -8.15 -5.30 -4.47
C LEU A 186 -9.66 -5.29 -4.32
N VAL A 187 -10.20 -4.25 -3.74
CA VAL A 187 -11.64 -4.06 -3.58
C VAL A 187 -12.04 -2.74 -4.19
N ALA A 188 -12.98 -2.76 -5.11
CA ALA A 188 -13.38 -1.56 -5.82
C ALA A 188 -14.90 -1.44 -5.96
N ASP A 189 -15.36 -0.20 -6.11
CA ASP A 189 -16.71 0.10 -6.56
C ASP A 189 -16.81 -0.23 -8.06
N ALA A 190 -17.72 -1.13 -8.42
CA ALA A 190 -17.85 -1.62 -9.80
C ALA A 190 -18.26 -0.53 -10.81
N GLN A 191 -18.88 0.56 -10.36
CA GLN A 191 -19.23 1.67 -11.22
C GLN A 191 -18.03 2.59 -11.48
N ALA A 192 -17.18 2.80 -10.46
CA ALA A 192 -16.02 3.68 -10.58
C ALA A 192 -14.80 2.97 -11.19
N VAL A 193 -14.66 1.66 -10.96
CA VAL A 193 -13.53 0.84 -11.43
C VAL A 193 -14.08 -0.46 -12.07
N PRO A 194 -14.71 -0.37 -13.24
CA PRO A 194 -15.32 -1.52 -13.91
C PRO A 194 -14.29 -2.52 -14.44
N ASP A 195 -13.06 -2.10 -14.60
CA ASP A 195 -11.93 -2.83 -15.15
C ASP A 195 -10.87 -3.19 -14.10
N LEU A 196 -11.31 -3.60 -12.91
CA LEU A 196 -10.43 -3.97 -11.78
C LEU A 196 -9.37 -5.02 -12.15
N ASP A 197 -9.68 -5.93 -13.06
CA ASP A 197 -8.76 -6.95 -13.53
C ASP A 197 -7.53 -6.34 -14.25
N ARG A 198 -7.70 -5.21 -14.95
CA ARG A 198 -6.58 -4.49 -15.58
C ARG A 198 -5.67 -3.87 -14.51
N LEU A 199 -6.25 -3.29 -13.46
CA LEU A 199 -5.48 -2.80 -12.31
C LEU A 199 -4.74 -3.96 -11.61
N ALA A 200 -5.38 -5.13 -11.50
CA ALA A 200 -4.76 -6.33 -10.93
C ALA A 200 -3.55 -6.79 -11.78
N ALA A 201 -3.66 -6.79 -13.10
CA ALA A 201 -2.53 -7.10 -14.00
C ALA A 201 -1.40 -6.07 -13.84
N ALA A 202 -1.74 -4.78 -13.77
CA ALA A 202 -0.77 -3.71 -13.59
C ALA A 202 0.06 -3.83 -12.30
N VAL A 203 -0.45 -4.47 -11.25
CA VAL A 203 0.32 -4.77 -10.02
C VAL A 203 1.50 -5.70 -10.34
N THR A 204 1.29 -6.74 -11.14
CA THR A 204 2.34 -7.68 -11.55
C THR A 204 3.37 -6.98 -12.44
N ASP A 205 2.89 -6.22 -13.42
CA ASP A 205 3.74 -5.52 -14.39
C ASP A 205 4.61 -4.45 -13.71
N GLU A 206 4.09 -3.80 -12.67
CA GLU A 206 4.86 -2.80 -11.96
C GLU A 206 6.00 -3.40 -11.13
N LEU A 207 5.79 -4.56 -10.48
CA LEU A 207 6.90 -5.24 -9.82
C LEU A 207 7.98 -5.65 -10.83
N ALA A 208 7.61 -6.16 -11.99
CA ALA A 208 8.55 -6.50 -13.06
C ALA A 208 9.33 -5.26 -13.54
N ALA A 209 8.67 -4.12 -13.68
CA ALA A 209 9.33 -2.86 -14.04
C ALA A 209 10.31 -2.38 -12.96
N LEU A 210 9.96 -2.50 -11.68
CA LEU A 210 10.86 -2.18 -10.57
C LEU A 210 12.11 -3.10 -10.58
N ILE A 211 11.94 -4.39 -10.80
CA ILE A 211 13.05 -5.34 -10.91
C ILE A 211 13.99 -4.93 -12.06
N THR A 212 13.43 -4.69 -13.25
CA THR A 212 14.20 -4.26 -14.43
C THR A 212 14.93 -2.94 -14.15
N ALA A 213 14.30 -2.00 -13.48
CA ALA A 213 14.93 -0.72 -13.13
C ALA A 213 16.06 -0.85 -12.10
N CYS A 214 16.05 -1.92 -11.30
CA CYS A 214 17.12 -2.24 -10.34
C CYS A 214 18.33 -2.92 -10.99
N GLU A 215 18.20 -3.44 -12.22
CA GLU A 215 19.33 -4.04 -12.91
C GLU A 215 20.38 -2.98 -13.26
N PRO A 216 21.68 -3.25 -13.02
CA PRO A 216 22.73 -2.32 -13.41
C PRO A 216 22.67 -2.11 -14.93
N ARG A 217 22.50 -0.86 -15.38
CA ARG A 217 22.60 -0.53 -16.81
C ARG A 217 23.93 -1.04 -17.31
N ARG A 218 23.92 -2.07 -18.16
CA ARG A 218 25.12 -2.50 -18.89
C ARG A 218 25.65 -1.28 -19.66
N PRO A 219 26.94 -0.88 -19.47
CA PRO A 219 27.48 0.19 -20.27
C PRO A 219 27.34 -0.22 -21.73
N GLY A 220 26.61 0.58 -22.52
CA GLY A 220 26.46 0.35 -23.94
C GLY A 220 27.84 0.27 -24.55
N PHE A 221 28.15 -0.83 -25.23
CA PHE A 221 29.28 -0.92 -26.09
C PHE A 221 29.13 0.14 -27.19
N GLY A 222 29.71 1.32 -26.92
CA GLY A 222 29.87 2.34 -27.94
C GLY A 222 30.66 1.75 -29.05
N GLY A 223 30.00 1.49 -30.18
CA GLY A 223 30.69 1.05 -31.39
C GLY A 223 31.78 2.06 -31.77
N ALA A 224 33.03 1.70 -31.53
CA ALA A 224 34.15 2.40 -32.11
C ALA A 224 34.04 2.25 -33.63
N ALA A 225 33.56 3.29 -34.29
CA ALA A 225 33.70 3.42 -35.73
C ALA A 225 35.21 3.42 -36.06
N ARG A 226 35.71 2.31 -36.58
CA ARG A 226 37.02 2.29 -37.23
C ARG A 226 36.94 3.11 -38.52
N ARG A 227 37.67 4.18 -38.56
CA ARG A 227 38.13 4.81 -39.83
C ARG A 227 39.29 4.01 -40.37
#